data_2c07e1c38dcc9825e6213ec0328836b3
#
_entry.id   2c07e1c38dcc9825e6213ec0328836b3
#
_cell.length_a   1.000
_cell.length_b   1.000
_cell.length_c   1.000
_cell.angle_alpha   90.00
_cell.angle_beta   90.00
_cell.angle_gamma   90.00
#
_symmetry.space_group_name_H-M   'P 1'
#
loop_
_entity.id
_entity.type
_entity.pdbx_description
1 polymer ?
#
loop_
_entity_poly.entity_id
_entity_poly.type
_entity_poly.pdbx_seq_one_letter_code
_entity_poly.pdbx_strand_id
1 'polypeptide(L)'
;MAGSTSAVILCVKCAGPGTPAETFCVKCSGALAKVCGKCGFKNSVAKNYCDHCGTAMALLAPSAQAPQGGPAQGPAPTEQREIPQTVIRRIPASGAGAPPQPPVPQFNLPAAGRMAGGPPQAIDPNSVYAPGPATFNPASMTVMRRKDRKQNILFFIILAVVGALAWRQLDIYLKPENAVPRLAARYLDALSRYDSPAAYEMLSRDSKASCTEEEFKALRDPTPWTWSDLTLAGVETDVAVIKYQIKIEGKPPQEDFLFFLKEQGAWVRPFNWNLLKKAEEAIAQSNHDMALLVAQSAVRINPRDPMARGYLCEAVFYRKVPAETERECALALRLSQTYPSKLSLKSLYHLHAILGDTYKNSLRKFPEALEQYNAMLAFPALGQDDQCDILLARADTEAAMGKPAEAAADLSAAERICQKPEDVDFIRQRRTELFPR
;
A
#
# COMPACT_ATOMS: atom_id res chain seq x y z
N MET A 1 32.79 13.20 -7.78
CA MET A 1 32.98 12.12 -6.79
C MET A 1 32.21 12.51 -5.54
N ALA A 2 31.00 11.96 -5.34
CA ALA A 2 30.20 12.21 -4.14
C ALA A 2 30.80 11.38 -3.00
N GLY A 3 31.43 12.06 -2.01
CA GLY A 3 32.02 11.42 -0.85
C GLY A 3 30.94 10.69 -0.04
N SER A 4 31.06 9.38 0.08
CA SER A 4 30.27 8.57 1.00
C SER A 4 30.68 8.93 2.42
N THR A 5 29.74 9.42 3.23
CA THR A 5 29.98 9.73 4.64
C THR A 5 29.64 8.52 5.51
N SER A 6 30.50 8.22 6.48
CA SER A 6 30.30 7.14 7.44
C SER A 6 29.04 7.35 8.24
N ALA A 7 28.18 6.32 8.31
CA ALA A 7 27.01 6.32 9.16
C ALA A 7 27.23 5.37 10.35
N VAL A 8 26.76 5.75 11.53
CA VAL A 8 26.83 4.95 12.76
C VAL A 8 25.42 4.56 13.18
N ILE A 9 25.23 3.32 13.64
CA ILE A 9 23.96 2.86 14.18
C ILE A 9 23.97 3.01 15.69
N LEU A 10 23.01 3.78 16.21
CA LEU A 10 22.88 4.06 17.65
C LEU A 10 21.44 3.80 18.11
N CYS A 11 21.30 3.37 19.35
CA CYS A 11 20.02 3.26 20.01
C CYS A 11 19.42 4.63 20.33
N VAL A 12 18.16 4.85 19.95
CA VAL A 12 17.45 6.10 20.20
C VAL A 12 17.26 6.36 21.70
N LYS A 13 17.14 5.28 22.52
CA LYS A 13 16.83 5.36 23.95
C LYS A 13 18.08 5.46 24.84
N CYS A 14 19.13 4.70 24.57
CA CYS A 14 20.33 4.65 25.42
C CYS A 14 21.62 5.08 24.73
N ALA A 15 21.55 5.53 23.48
CA ALA A 15 22.68 5.91 22.63
C ALA A 15 23.76 4.82 22.47
N GLY A 16 23.51 3.59 22.90
CA GLY A 16 24.45 2.47 22.74
C GLY A 16 24.58 2.09 21.26
N PRO A 17 25.77 1.60 20.82
CA PRO A 17 25.96 1.17 19.45
C PRO A 17 25.11 -0.08 19.14
N GLY A 18 24.62 -0.15 17.90
CA GLY A 18 23.91 -1.30 17.34
C GLY A 18 24.62 -1.82 16.09
N THR A 19 24.24 -3.01 15.65
CA THR A 19 24.73 -3.62 14.41
C THR A 19 23.69 -3.50 13.29
N PRO A 20 24.10 -3.59 12.01
CA PRO A 20 23.17 -3.53 10.87
C PRO A 20 22.12 -4.64 10.84
N ALA A 21 22.40 -5.76 11.49
CA ALA A 21 21.49 -6.92 11.55
C ALA A 21 20.42 -6.78 12.64
N GLU A 22 20.56 -5.82 13.54
CA GLU A 22 19.65 -5.61 14.67
C GLU A 22 18.66 -4.48 14.38
N THR A 23 17.40 -4.69 14.74
CA THR A 23 16.34 -3.66 14.70
C THR A 23 16.13 -3.00 16.04
N PHE A 24 16.54 -3.66 17.12
CA PHE A 24 16.40 -3.19 18.50
C PHE A 24 17.70 -3.35 19.28
N CYS A 25 17.92 -2.46 20.22
CA CYS A 25 19.09 -2.46 21.09
C CYS A 25 19.05 -3.63 22.08
N VAL A 26 20.09 -4.46 22.09
CA VAL A 26 20.23 -5.59 23.03
C VAL A 26 20.25 -5.19 24.50
N LYS A 27 20.64 -3.93 24.82
CA LYS A 27 20.73 -3.46 26.22
C LYS A 27 19.42 -2.97 26.79
N CYS A 28 18.52 -2.36 25.97
CA CYS A 28 17.34 -1.69 26.47
C CYS A 28 16.09 -1.86 25.62
N SER A 29 16.14 -2.73 24.60
CA SER A 29 15.06 -2.97 23.62
C SER A 29 14.53 -1.71 22.92
N GLY A 30 15.30 -0.61 22.95
CA GLY A 30 14.96 0.63 22.24
C GLY A 30 15.25 0.48 20.74
N ALA A 31 14.51 1.21 19.89
CA ALA A 31 14.74 1.22 18.46
C ALA A 31 16.16 1.71 18.11
N LEU A 32 16.77 1.08 17.11
CA LEU A 32 18.04 1.52 16.54
C LEU A 32 17.79 2.51 15.40
N ALA A 33 18.70 3.49 15.26
CA ALA A 33 18.66 4.48 14.18
C ALA A 33 20.06 4.64 13.56
N LYS A 34 20.08 4.78 12.22
CA LYS A 34 21.29 5.11 11.48
C LYS A 34 21.47 6.64 11.48
N VAL A 35 22.54 7.11 12.10
CA VAL A 35 22.85 8.54 12.20
C VAL A 35 23.71 8.97 11.00
N CYS A 36 23.23 9.98 10.27
CA CYS A 36 23.97 10.52 9.12
C CYS A 36 25.23 11.24 9.57
N GLY A 37 26.41 10.82 9.08
CA GLY A 37 27.68 11.46 9.42
C GLY A 37 27.83 12.89 8.92
N LYS A 38 26.99 13.34 7.95
CA LYS A 38 27.05 14.70 7.40
C LYS A 38 26.20 15.71 8.19
N CYS A 39 24.97 15.32 8.61
CA CYS A 39 24.02 16.25 9.22
C CYS A 39 23.51 15.80 10.61
N GLY A 40 23.93 14.64 11.11
CA GLY A 40 23.51 14.12 12.41
C GLY A 40 22.05 13.62 12.47
N PHE A 41 21.30 13.69 11.38
CA PHE A 41 19.90 13.27 11.36
C PHE A 41 19.75 11.76 11.57
N LYS A 42 18.78 11.35 12.40
CA LYS A 42 18.50 9.94 12.71
C LYS A 42 17.53 9.36 11.69
N ASN A 43 17.99 8.36 10.96
CA ASN A 43 17.22 7.66 9.93
C ASN A 43 16.90 6.23 10.38
N SER A 44 15.94 5.57 9.75
CA SER A 44 15.73 4.13 9.92
C SER A 44 17.00 3.36 9.52
N VAL A 45 17.32 2.28 10.25
CA VAL A 45 18.50 1.43 9.99
C VAL A 45 18.51 0.89 8.55
N ALA A 46 17.33 0.63 7.98
CA ALA A 46 17.16 0.12 6.63
C ALA A 46 17.47 1.15 5.51
N LYS A 47 17.65 2.44 5.83
CA LYS A 47 17.83 3.48 4.80
C LYS A 47 19.29 3.62 4.40
N ASN A 48 19.51 3.75 3.10
CA ASN A 48 20.82 3.98 2.51
C ASN A 48 21.10 5.46 2.17
N TYR A 49 20.10 6.33 2.32
CA TYR A 49 20.21 7.77 2.12
C TYR A 49 19.57 8.51 3.30
N CYS A 50 20.14 9.66 3.65
CA CYS A 50 19.64 10.51 4.72
C CYS A 50 18.40 11.26 4.27
N ASP A 51 17.28 11.16 5.03
CA ASP A 51 16.03 11.85 4.74
C ASP A 51 16.15 13.39 4.79
N HIS A 52 17.13 13.90 5.54
CA HIS A 52 17.28 15.34 5.73
C HIS A 52 18.19 15.98 4.67
N CYS A 53 19.30 15.33 4.29
CA CYS A 53 20.29 15.95 3.40
C CYS A 53 20.59 15.15 2.12
N GLY A 54 19.88 14.05 1.86
CA GLY A 54 20.02 13.21 0.67
C GLY A 54 21.37 12.49 0.53
N THR A 55 22.27 12.61 1.52
CA THR A 55 23.60 11.99 1.43
C THR A 55 23.52 10.47 1.60
N ALA A 56 24.25 9.74 0.76
CA ALA A 56 24.37 8.28 0.89
C ALA A 56 25.08 7.91 2.22
N MET A 57 24.46 6.98 2.95
CA MET A 57 24.92 6.50 4.26
C MET A 57 25.47 5.09 4.13
N ALA A 58 26.77 4.98 3.80
CA ALA A 58 27.46 3.69 3.82
C ALA A 58 27.85 3.31 5.26
N LEU A 59 27.54 2.06 5.65
CA LEU A 59 28.06 1.50 6.90
C LEU A 59 29.52 1.10 6.66
N LEU A 60 30.42 1.55 7.53
CA LEU A 60 31.77 1.01 7.57
C LEU A 60 31.65 -0.48 7.96
N ALA A 61 32.05 -1.37 7.07
CA ALA A 61 32.26 -2.76 7.44
C ALA A 61 33.35 -2.78 8.58
N PRO A 62 33.12 -3.51 9.68
CA PRO A 62 34.17 -3.70 10.67
C PRO A 62 35.36 -4.33 9.94
N SER A 63 36.53 -3.68 10.03
CA SER A 63 37.78 -4.22 9.51
C SER A 63 38.07 -5.54 10.24
N ALA A 64 37.76 -6.66 9.58
CA ALA A 64 38.18 -7.97 10.04
C ALA A 64 39.71 -8.01 9.86
N GLN A 65 40.44 -7.93 10.95
CA GLN A 65 41.84 -8.35 10.99
C GLN A 65 41.86 -9.84 10.65
N ALA A 66 42.38 -10.16 9.48
CA ALA A 66 42.58 -11.53 9.05
C ALA A 66 43.65 -12.22 9.93
N PRO A 67 43.40 -13.44 10.44
CA PRO A 67 44.48 -14.29 10.91
C PRO A 67 45.23 -14.86 9.70
N GLN A 68 46.52 -14.65 9.63
CA GLN A 68 47.44 -15.34 8.71
C GLN A 68 47.53 -16.80 9.09
N GLY A 69 47.25 -17.69 8.16
CA GLY A 69 47.45 -19.11 8.35
C GLY A 69 47.24 -19.90 7.04
N GLY A 70 48.35 -20.35 6.46
CA GLY A 70 48.66 -21.54 5.71
C GLY A 70 47.81 -21.99 4.48
N PRO A 71 48.48 -22.52 3.44
CA PRO A 71 47.79 -22.86 2.17
C PRO A 71 47.09 -24.21 2.27
N ALA A 72 45.76 -24.24 1.99
CA ALA A 72 45.02 -25.45 1.76
C ALA A 72 44.66 -25.60 0.28
N GLN A 73 44.98 -26.75 -0.23
CA GLN A 73 44.80 -27.22 -1.62
C GLN A 73 43.30 -27.18 -2.02
N GLY A 74 43.03 -26.66 -3.24
CA GLY A 74 41.69 -26.60 -3.81
C GLY A 74 41.25 -27.92 -4.43
N PRO A 75 39.92 -28.18 -4.49
CA PRO A 75 39.36 -29.18 -5.38
C PRO A 75 39.03 -28.59 -6.78
N ALA A 76 39.07 -29.50 -7.75
CA ALA A 76 38.98 -29.29 -9.19
C ALA A 76 37.72 -28.58 -9.71
N PRO A 77 37.79 -27.99 -10.93
CA PRO A 77 36.74 -27.16 -11.48
C PRO A 77 35.57 -27.99 -12.00
N THR A 78 34.36 -27.63 -11.55
CA THR A 78 33.11 -28.15 -12.10
C THR A 78 32.70 -27.32 -13.31
N GLU A 79 32.36 -28.01 -14.35
CA GLU A 79 31.96 -27.58 -15.68
C GLU A 79 30.85 -26.53 -15.65
N GLN A 80 31.10 -25.34 -16.18
CA GLN A 80 30.12 -24.27 -16.36
C GLN A 80 29.27 -24.54 -17.59
N ARG A 81 28.00 -24.76 -17.39
CA ARG A 81 26.98 -24.86 -18.43
C ARG A 81 26.68 -23.43 -18.93
N GLU A 82 27.06 -23.13 -20.14
CA GLU A 82 26.80 -21.86 -20.82
C GLU A 82 25.30 -21.62 -21.02
N ILE A 83 24.82 -20.49 -20.54
CA ILE A 83 23.49 -19.96 -20.83
C ILE A 83 23.62 -19.01 -22.03
N PRO A 84 22.78 -19.09 -23.07
CA PRO A 84 22.89 -18.25 -24.25
C PRO A 84 22.66 -16.76 -23.91
N GLN A 85 23.63 -15.93 -24.25
CA GLN A 85 23.52 -14.47 -24.14
C GLN A 85 22.61 -13.92 -25.21
N THR A 86 21.47 -13.39 -24.85
CA THR A 86 20.61 -12.59 -25.70
C THR A 86 21.21 -11.19 -25.82
N VAL A 87 21.52 -10.81 -27.03
CA VAL A 87 22.17 -9.55 -27.44
C VAL A 87 21.32 -8.35 -27.04
N ILE A 88 21.78 -7.58 -26.07
CA ILE A 88 21.22 -6.25 -25.76
C ILE A 88 21.92 -5.23 -26.66
N ARG A 89 21.18 -4.67 -27.62
CA ARG A 89 21.62 -3.53 -28.43
C ARG A 89 21.82 -2.31 -27.56
N ARG A 90 23.05 -1.82 -27.44
CA ARG A 90 23.38 -0.52 -26.85
C ARG A 90 22.88 0.59 -27.78
N ILE A 91 22.02 1.47 -27.24
CA ILE A 91 21.67 2.76 -27.86
C ILE A 91 22.75 3.77 -27.46
N PRO A 92 23.34 4.52 -28.39
CA PRO A 92 24.36 5.53 -28.06
C PRO A 92 23.72 6.73 -27.37
N ALA A 93 24.35 7.20 -26.31
CA ALA A 93 23.98 8.41 -25.59
C ALA A 93 24.28 9.63 -26.48
N SER A 94 23.25 10.28 -27.01
CA SER A 94 23.35 11.60 -27.62
C SER A 94 23.28 12.64 -26.52
N GLY A 95 24.37 13.43 -26.39
CA GLY A 95 24.39 14.60 -25.53
C GLY A 95 23.40 15.65 -26.03
N ALA A 96 22.49 16.06 -25.16
CA ALA A 96 21.66 17.24 -25.36
C ALA A 96 21.80 18.13 -24.13
N GLY A 97 22.18 19.40 -24.39
CA GLY A 97 22.38 20.43 -23.39
C GLY A 97 21.11 20.73 -22.60
N ALA A 98 21.29 21.19 -21.39
CA ALA A 98 20.20 21.58 -20.48
C ALA A 98 19.35 22.70 -21.13
N PRO A 99 18.00 22.60 -21.09
CA PRO A 99 17.13 23.67 -21.50
C PRO A 99 17.18 24.84 -20.51
N PRO A 100 17.02 26.09 -20.98
CA PRO A 100 17.00 27.26 -20.11
C PRO A 100 15.78 27.25 -19.20
N GLN A 101 15.98 27.63 -17.96
CA GLN A 101 14.93 27.75 -16.96
C GLN A 101 13.93 28.83 -17.38
N PRO A 102 12.61 28.58 -17.27
CA PRO A 102 11.61 29.62 -17.49
C PRO A 102 11.67 30.68 -16.37
N PRO A 103 11.37 31.97 -16.70
CA PRO A 103 11.41 33.03 -15.72
C PRO A 103 10.33 32.85 -14.65
N VAL A 104 10.73 33.04 -13.40
CA VAL A 104 9.84 33.02 -12.24
C VAL A 104 8.81 34.18 -12.37
N PRO A 105 7.50 33.92 -12.30
CA PRO A 105 6.51 34.98 -12.30
C PRO A 105 6.60 35.76 -11.01
N GLN A 106 6.92 37.06 -11.13
CA GLN A 106 6.83 38.02 -10.04
C GLN A 106 5.34 38.35 -9.80
N PHE A 107 4.81 37.87 -8.66
CA PHE A 107 3.50 38.30 -8.18
C PHE A 107 3.59 39.75 -7.68
N ASN A 108 3.13 40.70 -8.47
CA ASN A 108 2.85 42.06 -8.01
C ASN A 108 1.59 42.05 -7.14
N LEU A 109 1.78 42.16 -5.83
CA LEU A 109 0.68 42.45 -4.91
C LEU A 109 0.17 43.87 -5.20
N PRO A 110 -1.14 44.11 -5.37
CA PRO A 110 -1.68 45.44 -5.50
C PRO A 110 -1.46 46.23 -4.20
N ALA A 111 -0.83 47.38 -4.31
CA ALA A 111 -0.62 48.29 -3.21
C ALA A 111 -1.96 48.71 -2.60
N ALA A 112 -2.06 48.56 -1.26
CA ALA A 112 -3.21 49.04 -0.50
C ALA A 112 -3.46 50.50 -0.78
N GLY A 113 -4.60 50.79 -1.43
CA GLY A 113 -5.05 52.16 -1.70
C GLY A 113 -5.23 52.91 -0.38
N ARG A 114 -4.38 53.92 -0.15
CA ARG A 114 -4.63 54.95 0.87
C ARG A 114 -5.91 55.72 0.49
N MET A 115 -6.96 55.52 1.29
CA MET A 115 -8.09 56.47 1.25
C MET A 115 -7.61 57.83 1.70
N ALA A 116 -7.62 58.75 0.76
CA ALA A 116 -7.39 60.19 1.04
C ALA A 116 -8.54 60.69 1.91
N GLY A 117 -8.25 60.93 3.18
CA GLY A 117 -9.13 61.69 4.05
C GLY A 117 -9.15 63.15 3.58
N GLY A 118 -10.31 63.60 3.11
CA GLY A 118 -10.54 65.01 2.85
C GLY A 118 -10.46 65.83 4.16
N PRO A 119 -10.08 67.09 4.09
CA PRO A 119 -9.99 67.97 5.28
C PRO A 119 -11.36 68.14 5.90
N PRO A 120 -11.45 68.23 7.27
CA PRO A 120 -12.71 68.49 7.94
C PRO A 120 -13.28 69.84 7.53
N GLN A 121 -14.53 69.80 7.03
CA GLN A 121 -15.26 71.07 6.78
C GLN A 121 -15.52 71.79 8.13
N ALA A 122 -15.09 72.98 8.20
CA ALA A 122 -15.35 73.90 9.32
C ALA A 122 -16.87 74.09 9.49
N ILE A 123 -17.39 73.72 10.66
CA ILE A 123 -18.78 73.96 11.04
C ILE A 123 -18.92 75.44 11.31
N ASP A 124 -19.83 76.12 10.56
CA ASP A 124 -20.20 77.51 10.76
C ASP A 124 -20.85 77.65 12.17
N PRO A 125 -20.27 78.48 13.04
CA PRO A 125 -20.78 78.62 14.43
C PRO A 125 -22.09 79.44 14.55
N ASN A 126 -22.67 79.90 13.42
CA ASN A 126 -23.85 80.76 13.43
C ASN A 126 -25.15 80.20 12.90
N SER A 127 -25.25 78.87 12.75
CA SER A 127 -26.56 78.29 12.44
C SER A 127 -27.38 78.08 13.75
N VAL A 128 -28.07 79.12 14.13
CA VAL A 128 -29.08 79.10 15.20
C VAL A 128 -30.32 78.35 14.71
N TYR A 129 -30.30 77.01 14.74
CA TYR A 129 -31.54 76.24 14.68
C TYR A 129 -31.76 75.68 16.09
N ALA A 130 -32.61 76.36 16.88
CA ALA A 130 -33.09 75.83 18.13
C ALA A 130 -34.03 74.62 17.81
N PRO A 131 -33.70 73.36 18.18
CA PRO A 131 -34.70 72.34 18.06
C PRO A 131 -35.77 72.57 19.12
N GLY A 132 -37.00 72.73 18.68
CA GLY A 132 -38.17 72.73 19.60
C GLY A 132 -38.19 71.53 20.46
N PRO A 133 -38.77 71.56 21.68
CA PRO A 133 -38.81 70.44 22.61
C PRO A 133 -39.56 69.28 21.96
N ALA A 134 -38.83 68.28 21.49
CA ALA A 134 -39.41 67.02 21.04
C ALA A 134 -40.03 66.37 22.26
N THR A 135 -41.36 66.34 22.33
CA THR A 135 -42.13 65.63 23.31
C THR A 135 -41.83 64.14 23.15
N PHE A 136 -40.90 63.67 23.96
CA PHE A 136 -40.51 62.24 23.98
C PHE A 136 -41.69 61.45 24.59
N ASN A 137 -42.42 60.72 23.74
CA ASN A 137 -43.45 59.85 24.21
C ASN A 137 -42.87 58.44 24.46
N PRO A 138 -42.55 58.07 25.75
CA PRO A 138 -41.88 56.83 26.09
C PRO A 138 -42.69 55.57 25.74
N ALA A 139 -44.00 55.71 25.55
CA ALA A 139 -44.88 54.58 25.20
C ALA A 139 -44.68 54.13 23.76
N SER A 140 -44.30 55.01 22.82
CA SER A 140 -44.03 54.60 21.42
C SER A 140 -42.72 53.86 21.26
N MET A 141 -41.70 54.16 22.06
CA MET A 141 -40.44 53.43 22.05
C MET A 141 -40.56 52.01 22.59
N THR A 142 -41.40 51.79 23.57
CA THR A 142 -41.59 50.44 24.13
C THR A 142 -42.32 49.49 23.18
N VAL A 143 -43.24 50.02 22.37
CA VAL A 143 -43.95 49.20 21.36
C VAL A 143 -43.05 48.86 20.16
N MET A 144 -42.24 49.80 19.67
CA MET A 144 -41.26 49.51 18.64
C MET A 144 -40.21 48.50 19.09
N ARG A 145 -39.63 48.67 20.30
CA ARG A 145 -38.67 47.71 20.85
C ARG A 145 -39.23 46.28 21.00
N ARG A 146 -40.53 46.16 21.37
CA ARG A 146 -41.18 44.84 21.47
C ARG A 146 -41.42 44.20 20.11
N LYS A 147 -41.76 44.99 19.08
CA LYS A 147 -41.98 44.48 17.73
C LYS A 147 -40.65 44.01 17.10
N ASP A 148 -39.61 44.82 17.21
CA ASP A 148 -38.27 44.49 16.73
C ASP A 148 -37.71 43.23 17.43
N ARG A 149 -37.92 43.10 18.75
CA ARG A 149 -37.46 41.93 19.51
C ARG A 149 -38.15 40.62 19.05
N LYS A 150 -39.45 40.66 18.74
CA LYS A 150 -40.17 39.50 18.21
C LYS A 150 -39.72 39.16 16.79
N GLN A 151 -39.50 40.15 15.94
CA GLN A 151 -38.98 39.95 14.60
C GLN A 151 -37.56 39.37 14.63
N ASN A 152 -36.69 39.88 15.51
CA ASN A 152 -35.34 39.32 15.69
C ASN A 152 -35.37 37.91 16.21
N ILE A 153 -36.25 37.57 17.18
CA ILE A 153 -36.38 36.21 17.67
C ILE A 153 -36.86 35.28 16.54
N LEU A 154 -37.85 35.67 15.75
CA LEU A 154 -38.32 34.89 14.62
C LEU A 154 -37.23 34.69 13.56
N PHE A 155 -36.45 35.74 13.27
CA PHE A 155 -35.31 35.67 12.36
C PHE A 155 -34.26 34.65 12.84
N PHE A 156 -33.88 34.66 14.14
CA PHE A 156 -32.94 33.70 14.69
C PHE A 156 -33.49 32.25 14.69
N ILE A 157 -34.78 32.07 14.91
CA ILE A 157 -35.42 30.76 14.82
C ILE A 157 -35.34 30.24 13.37
N ILE A 158 -35.68 31.08 12.38
CA ILE A 158 -35.59 30.70 10.97
C ILE A 158 -34.15 30.37 10.59
N LEU A 159 -33.18 31.19 11.02
CA LEU A 159 -31.77 30.95 10.76
C LEU A 159 -31.28 29.64 11.40
N ALA A 160 -31.72 29.35 12.62
CA ALA A 160 -31.39 28.07 13.30
C ALA A 160 -32.01 26.86 12.56
N VAL A 161 -33.25 26.96 12.11
CA VAL A 161 -33.91 25.89 11.33
C VAL A 161 -33.21 25.69 9.99
N VAL A 162 -32.92 26.75 9.26
CA VAL A 162 -32.17 26.68 7.98
C VAL A 162 -30.79 26.09 8.21
N GLY A 163 -30.09 26.53 9.26
CA GLY A 163 -28.78 25.98 9.65
C GLY A 163 -28.85 24.49 9.99
N ALA A 164 -29.86 24.06 10.74
CA ALA A 164 -30.05 22.66 11.08
C ALA A 164 -30.37 21.79 9.86
N LEU A 165 -31.21 22.30 8.94
CA LEU A 165 -31.51 21.63 7.67
C LEU A 165 -30.27 21.54 6.78
N ALA A 166 -29.51 22.62 6.66
CA ALA A 166 -28.26 22.65 5.90
C ALA A 166 -27.22 21.66 6.49
N TRP A 167 -27.11 21.64 7.81
CA TRP A 167 -26.25 20.67 8.51
C TRP A 167 -26.66 19.24 8.25
N ARG A 168 -27.94 18.94 8.35
CA ARG A 168 -28.49 17.61 8.05
C ARG A 168 -28.22 17.18 6.59
N GLN A 169 -28.39 18.10 5.63
CA GLN A 169 -28.09 17.83 4.23
C GLN A 169 -26.60 17.58 4.01
N LEU A 170 -25.75 18.38 4.67
CA LEU A 170 -24.30 18.21 4.61
C LEU A 170 -23.87 16.86 5.23
N ASP A 171 -24.43 16.47 6.37
CA ASP A 171 -24.18 15.17 6.99
C ASP A 171 -24.55 14.02 6.06
N ILE A 172 -25.75 14.05 5.46
CA ILE A 172 -26.18 13.05 4.48
C ILE A 172 -25.24 13.04 3.26
N TYR A 173 -24.81 14.20 2.80
CA TYR A 173 -23.90 14.34 1.66
C TYR A 173 -22.52 13.76 1.93
N LEU A 174 -22.01 13.90 3.17
CA LEU A 174 -20.69 13.44 3.58
C LEU A 174 -20.65 11.98 4.04
N LYS A 175 -21.80 11.34 4.23
CA LYS A 175 -21.83 9.90 4.57
C LYS A 175 -21.09 9.07 3.51
N PRO A 176 -20.33 8.05 3.93
CA PRO A 176 -19.55 7.20 3.01
C PRO A 176 -20.40 6.64 1.88
N GLU A 177 -21.65 6.23 2.19
CA GLU A 177 -22.60 5.63 1.24
C GLU A 177 -22.94 6.57 0.07
N ASN A 178 -22.81 7.87 0.27
CA ASN A 178 -23.07 8.89 -0.75
C ASN A 178 -21.78 9.52 -1.31
N ALA A 179 -20.77 9.71 -0.46
CA ALA A 179 -19.52 10.39 -0.83
C ALA A 179 -18.65 9.51 -1.72
N VAL A 180 -18.48 8.21 -1.36
CA VAL A 180 -17.60 7.30 -2.08
C VAL A 180 -18.11 6.97 -3.49
N PRO A 181 -19.40 6.63 -3.72
CA PRO A 181 -19.90 6.41 -5.07
C PRO A 181 -19.72 7.63 -6.00
N ARG A 182 -19.94 8.85 -5.48
CA ARG A 182 -19.72 10.08 -6.28
C ARG A 182 -18.24 10.30 -6.62
N LEU A 183 -17.33 9.98 -5.68
CA LEU A 183 -15.89 10.06 -5.93
C LEU A 183 -15.49 9.01 -6.95
N ALA A 184 -15.99 7.78 -6.83
CA ALA A 184 -15.74 6.69 -7.77
C ALA A 184 -16.23 7.04 -9.18
N ALA A 185 -17.46 7.57 -9.30
CA ALA A 185 -18.00 8.01 -10.59
C ALA A 185 -17.10 9.06 -11.26
N ARG A 186 -16.69 10.10 -10.52
CA ARG A 186 -15.76 11.12 -11.03
C ARG A 186 -14.42 10.54 -11.46
N TYR A 187 -13.88 9.60 -10.67
CA TYR A 187 -12.62 8.92 -10.99
C TYR A 187 -12.76 8.09 -12.27
N LEU A 188 -13.82 7.29 -12.39
CA LEU A 188 -14.08 6.47 -13.57
C LEU A 188 -14.38 7.31 -14.82
N ASP A 189 -15.11 8.42 -14.67
CA ASP A 189 -15.33 9.39 -15.76
C ASP A 189 -14.03 10.01 -16.27
N ALA A 190 -13.15 10.43 -15.36
CA ALA A 190 -11.83 10.94 -15.72
C ALA A 190 -11.00 9.86 -16.43
N LEU A 191 -11.05 8.62 -15.92
CA LEU A 191 -10.35 7.50 -16.54
C LEU A 191 -10.87 7.19 -17.94
N SER A 192 -12.18 7.10 -18.14
CA SER A 192 -12.81 6.73 -19.42
C SER A 192 -12.64 7.80 -20.49
N ARG A 193 -12.46 9.06 -20.09
CA ARG A 193 -12.18 10.21 -20.98
C ARG A 193 -10.70 10.47 -21.21
N TYR A 194 -9.81 9.61 -20.65
CA TYR A 194 -8.36 9.80 -20.68
C TYR A 194 -7.86 11.12 -20.03
N ASP A 195 -8.66 11.69 -19.12
CA ASP A 195 -8.26 12.82 -18.29
C ASP A 195 -7.38 12.31 -17.13
N SER A 196 -6.11 12.06 -17.46
CA SER A 196 -5.14 11.55 -16.49
C SER A 196 -4.87 12.52 -15.35
N PRO A 197 -4.72 13.84 -15.56
CA PRO A 197 -4.55 14.82 -14.48
C PRO A 197 -5.69 14.76 -13.47
N ALA A 198 -6.95 14.80 -13.93
CA ALA A 198 -8.11 14.77 -13.06
C ALA A 198 -8.21 13.48 -12.25
N ALA A 199 -7.89 12.31 -12.86
CA ALA A 199 -7.85 11.05 -12.16
C ALA A 199 -6.70 10.97 -11.15
N TYR A 200 -5.51 11.47 -11.51
CA TYR A 200 -4.32 11.49 -10.66
C TYR A 200 -4.53 12.34 -9.41
N GLU A 201 -5.21 13.50 -9.53
CA GLU A 201 -5.52 14.35 -8.39
C GLU A 201 -6.34 13.65 -7.30
N MET A 202 -7.15 12.66 -7.64
CA MET A 202 -7.96 11.88 -6.69
C MET A 202 -7.18 10.77 -5.98
N LEU A 203 -5.91 10.56 -6.34
CA LEU A 203 -5.08 9.53 -5.70
C LEU A 203 -4.67 9.92 -4.28
N SER A 204 -4.40 8.91 -3.46
CA SER A 204 -3.83 9.08 -2.13
C SER A 204 -2.43 9.73 -2.18
N ARG A 205 -2.02 10.37 -1.10
CA ARG A 205 -0.71 11.00 -1.02
C ARG A 205 0.43 9.99 -1.23
N ASP A 206 0.31 8.80 -0.63
CA ASP A 206 1.32 7.77 -0.75
C ASP A 206 1.36 7.17 -2.17
N SER A 207 0.20 7.13 -2.87
CA SER A 207 0.15 6.78 -4.29
C SER A 207 0.91 7.78 -5.16
N LYS A 208 0.66 9.08 -4.98
CA LYS A 208 1.37 10.16 -5.68
C LYS A 208 2.88 10.19 -5.38
N ALA A 209 3.27 9.81 -4.17
CA ALA A 209 4.68 9.69 -3.81
C ALA A 209 5.41 8.50 -4.46
N SER A 210 4.67 7.47 -4.88
CA SER A 210 5.22 6.23 -5.45
C SER A 210 5.06 6.11 -6.96
N CYS A 211 4.24 6.94 -7.58
CA CYS A 211 3.89 6.92 -8.99
C CYS A 211 3.74 8.36 -9.49
N THR A 212 4.53 8.77 -10.49
CA THR A 212 4.36 10.09 -11.12
C THR A 212 3.12 10.10 -12.01
N GLU A 213 2.66 11.28 -12.40
CA GLU A 213 1.52 11.41 -13.31
C GLU A 213 1.82 10.77 -14.68
N GLU A 214 3.04 10.92 -15.18
CA GLU A 214 3.49 10.31 -16.43
C GLU A 214 3.52 8.78 -16.34
N GLU A 215 4.02 8.23 -15.23
CA GLU A 215 4.00 6.78 -14.97
C GLU A 215 2.56 6.27 -14.86
N PHE A 216 1.69 6.98 -14.14
CA PHE A 216 0.26 6.66 -14.02
C PHE A 216 -0.45 6.66 -15.38
N LYS A 217 -0.14 7.63 -16.25
CA LYS A 217 -0.67 7.71 -17.62
C LYS A 217 -0.16 6.56 -18.48
N ALA A 218 1.12 6.22 -18.37
CA ALA A 218 1.76 5.16 -19.18
C ALA A 218 1.25 3.74 -18.84
N LEU A 219 0.73 3.54 -17.64
CA LEU A 219 0.16 2.25 -17.20
C LEU A 219 -1.24 1.98 -17.75
N ARG A 220 -1.82 2.89 -18.52
CA ARG A 220 -3.18 2.75 -19.03
C ARG A 220 -3.20 2.10 -20.39
N ASP A 221 -4.17 1.20 -20.54
CA ASP A 221 -4.54 0.67 -21.85
C ASP A 221 -5.24 1.78 -22.67
N PRO A 222 -4.80 2.08 -23.89
CA PRO A 222 -5.43 3.05 -24.76
C PRO A 222 -6.79 2.59 -25.35
N THR A 223 -7.22 1.35 -25.09
CA THR A 223 -8.49 0.83 -25.58
C THR A 223 -9.66 1.61 -24.98
N PRO A 224 -10.57 2.18 -25.80
CA PRO A 224 -11.75 2.87 -25.30
C PRO A 224 -12.66 1.94 -24.49
N TRP A 225 -13.16 2.43 -23.37
CA TRP A 225 -14.07 1.69 -22.51
C TRP A 225 -15.05 2.64 -21.82
N THR A 226 -16.16 2.09 -21.39
CA THR A 226 -17.17 2.78 -20.59
C THR A 226 -17.47 1.98 -19.32
N TRP A 227 -18.18 2.58 -18.38
CA TRP A 227 -18.55 1.91 -17.14
C TRP A 227 -20.05 2.05 -16.84
N SER A 228 -20.57 1.12 -16.05
CA SER A 228 -21.96 1.13 -15.56
C SER A 228 -22.09 0.38 -14.24
N ASP A 229 -23.30 0.33 -13.67
CA ASP A 229 -23.67 -0.50 -12.53
C ASP A 229 -22.78 -0.30 -11.29
N LEU A 230 -22.47 0.98 -10.99
CA LEU A 230 -21.64 1.34 -9.86
C LEU A 230 -22.40 1.11 -8.55
N THR A 231 -21.85 0.27 -7.70
CA THR A 231 -22.42 -0.09 -6.40
C THR A 231 -21.39 -0.04 -5.29
N LEU A 232 -21.83 0.37 -4.09
CA LEU A 232 -21.01 0.26 -2.89
C LEU A 232 -21.04 -1.19 -2.39
N ALA A 233 -19.94 -1.92 -2.56
CA ALA A 233 -19.82 -3.32 -2.15
C ALA A 233 -19.59 -3.50 -0.66
N GLY A 234 -18.94 -2.52 -0.02
CA GLY A 234 -18.69 -2.52 1.41
C GLY A 234 -18.08 -1.21 1.88
N VAL A 235 -18.33 -0.87 3.14
CA VAL A 235 -17.73 0.29 3.80
C VAL A 235 -17.38 -0.07 5.25
N GLU A 236 -16.17 0.27 5.64
CA GLU A 236 -15.65 0.22 7.01
C GLU A 236 -15.29 1.64 7.45
N THR A 237 -14.69 1.79 8.61
CA THR A 237 -14.32 3.10 9.18
C THR A 237 -13.38 3.89 8.27
N ASP A 238 -12.42 3.21 7.64
CA ASP A 238 -11.31 3.77 6.90
C ASP A 238 -11.16 3.24 5.46
N VAL A 239 -12.00 2.27 5.07
CA VAL A 239 -11.97 1.62 3.75
C VAL A 239 -13.37 1.55 3.18
N ALA A 240 -13.50 1.80 1.89
CA ALA A 240 -14.71 1.53 1.12
C ALA A 240 -14.36 0.85 -0.21
N VAL A 241 -15.22 -0.04 -0.66
CA VAL A 241 -15.07 -0.78 -1.90
C VAL A 241 -16.26 -0.53 -2.80
N ILE A 242 -15.97 -0.10 -4.01
CA ILE A 242 -16.94 0.10 -5.09
C ILE A 242 -16.77 -1.02 -6.11
N LYS A 243 -17.88 -1.63 -6.53
CA LYS A 243 -17.95 -2.51 -7.69
C LYS A 243 -18.63 -1.78 -8.86
N TYR A 244 -18.19 -2.09 -10.06
CA TYR A 244 -18.74 -1.52 -11.29
C TYR A 244 -18.52 -2.48 -12.46
N GLN A 245 -19.19 -2.23 -13.58
CA GLN A 245 -19.02 -3.00 -14.82
C GLN A 245 -18.18 -2.19 -15.81
N ILE A 246 -17.13 -2.81 -16.36
CA ILE A 246 -16.37 -2.29 -17.49
C ILE A 246 -16.97 -2.83 -18.78
N LYS A 247 -17.23 -1.95 -19.74
CA LYS A 247 -17.70 -2.28 -21.08
C LYS A 247 -16.67 -1.86 -22.12
N ILE A 248 -16.10 -2.83 -22.79
CA ILE A 248 -15.19 -2.66 -23.93
C ILE A 248 -15.92 -3.13 -25.17
N GLU A 249 -15.85 -2.38 -26.26
CA GLU A 249 -16.48 -2.76 -27.51
C GLU A 249 -16.03 -4.15 -27.97
N GLY A 250 -17.00 -5.00 -28.35
CA GLY A 250 -16.71 -6.38 -28.79
C GLY A 250 -16.39 -7.37 -27.68
N LYS A 251 -16.42 -6.96 -26.38
CA LYS A 251 -16.22 -7.87 -25.25
C LYS A 251 -17.43 -7.89 -24.32
N PRO A 252 -17.70 -9.02 -23.63
CA PRO A 252 -18.73 -9.04 -22.61
C PRO A 252 -18.37 -8.08 -21.47
N PRO A 253 -19.39 -7.49 -20.80
CA PRO A 253 -19.17 -6.67 -19.62
C PRO A 253 -18.40 -7.44 -18.54
N GLN A 254 -17.43 -6.79 -17.89
CA GLN A 254 -16.61 -7.39 -16.85
C GLN A 254 -16.80 -6.63 -15.53
N GLU A 255 -17.02 -7.35 -14.45
CA GLU A 255 -17.02 -6.75 -13.11
C GLU A 255 -15.61 -6.36 -12.72
N ASP A 256 -15.45 -5.15 -12.21
CA ASP A 256 -14.22 -4.66 -11.60
C ASP A 256 -14.53 -3.89 -10.31
N PHE A 257 -13.49 -3.50 -9.58
CA PHE A 257 -13.66 -2.85 -8.29
C PHE A 257 -12.60 -1.78 -8.02
N LEU A 258 -12.95 -0.84 -7.14
CA LEU A 258 -12.07 0.21 -6.66
C LEU A 258 -12.09 0.24 -5.12
N PHE A 259 -10.90 0.37 -4.53
CA PHE A 259 -10.75 0.73 -3.12
C PHE A 259 -10.71 2.24 -2.95
N PHE A 260 -11.27 2.72 -1.85
CA PHE A 260 -11.08 4.07 -1.34
C PHE A 260 -10.66 3.99 0.11
N LEU A 261 -9.69 4.81 0.50
CA LEU A 261 -9.21 4.93 1.87
C LEU A 261 -9.53 6.31 2.41
N LYS A 262 -9.65 6.40 3.73
CA LYS A 262 -9.89 7.67 4.41
C LYS A 262 -8.57 8.25 4.90
N GLU A 263 -8.10 9.32 4.26
CA GLU A 263 -6.91 10.07 4.66
C GLU A 263 -7.32 11.44 5.20
N GLN A 264 -6.93 11.78 6.43
CA GLN A 264 -7.23 13.07 7.06
C GLN A 264 -8.72 13.47 6.99
N GLY A 265 -9.62 12.48 7.05
CA GLY A 265 -11.06 12.68 6.99
C GLY A 265 -11.67 12.70 5.58
N ALA A 266 -10.87 12.76 4.54
CA ALA A 266 -11.30 12.70 3.14
C ALA A 266 -11.13 11.30 2.54
N TRP A 267 -12.03 10.92 1.63
CA TRP A 267 -11.90 9.70 0.86
C TRP A 267 -10.99 9.94 -0.37
N VAL A 268 -10.00 9.06 -0.54
CA VAL A 268 -9.00 9.12 -1.63
C VAL A 268 -8.84 7.75 -2.29
N ARG A 269 -8.35 7.73 -3.52
CA ARG A 269 -8.09 6.49 -4.25
C ARG A 269 -6.67 5.98 -3.99
N PRO A 270 -6.44 4.84 -3.30
CA PRO A 270 -5.13 4.20 -3.25
C PRO A 270 -4.81 3.57 -4.62
N PHE A 271 -3.68 3.90 -5.18
CA PHE A 271 -3.18 3.35 -6.44
C PHE A 271 -1.79 2.76 -6.22
N ASN A 272 -1.67 1.45 -6.31
CA ASN A 272 -0.43 0.70 -6.08
C ASN A 272 -0.09 -0.25 -7.25
N TRP A 273 -0.80 -0.14 -8.37
CA TRP A 273 -0.66 -1.06 -9.51
C TRP A 273 0.76 -1.11 -10.08
N ASN A 274 1.43 0.05 -10.19
CA ASN A 274 2.84 0.14 -10.59
C ASN A 274 3.77 -0.66 -9.66
N LEU A 275 3.50 -0.65 -8.37
CA LEU A 275 4.30 -1.41 -7.39
C LEU A 275 3.98 -2.90 -7.44
N LEU A 276 2.71 -3.28 -7.61
CA LEU A 276 2.34 -4.70 -7.77
C LEU A 276 3.04 -5.32 -8.97
N LYS A 277 3.07 -4.61 -10.10
CA LYS A 277 3.78 -5.06 -11.30
C LYS A 277 5.30 -5.17 -11.06
N LYS A 278 5.91 -4.19 -10.41
CA LYS A 278 7.34 -4.23 -10.04
C LYS A 278 7.64 -5.36 -9.04
N ALA A 279 6.73 -5.67 -8.12
CA ALA A 279 6.89 -6.78 -7.18
C ALA A 279 6.85 -8.14 -7.91
N GLU A 280 5.89 -8.31 -8.81
CA GLU A 280 5.78 -9.51 -9.66
C GLU A 280 7.05 -9.72 -10.50
N GLU A 281 7.53 -8.67 -11.17
CA GLU A 281 8.77 -8.70 -11.95
C GLU A 281 9.99 -9.06 -11.09
N ALA A 282 10.10 -8.49 -9.88
CA ALA A 282 11.20 -8.77 -8.97
C ALA A 282 11.19 -10.22 -8.46
N ILE A 283 10.00 -10.76 -8.17
CA ILE A 283 9.82 -12.18 -7.78
C ILE A 283 10.23 -13.09 -8.94
N ALA A 284 9.75 -12.81 -10.15
CA ALA A 284 10.09 -13.59 -11.36
C ALA A 284 11.60 -13.59 -11.66
N GLN A 285 12.30 -12.52 -11.30
CA GLN A 285 13.76 -12.39 -11.42
C GLN A 285 14.52 -12.93 -10.20
N SER A 286 13.83 -13.53 -9.22
CA SER A 286 14.41 -13.98 -7.94
C SER A 286 15.11 -12.86 -7.15
N ASN A 287 14.75 -11.61 -7.39
CA ASN A 287 15.26 -10.45 -6.64
C ASN A 287 14.39 -10.20 -5.41
N HIS A 288 14.56 -11.06 -4.40
CA HIS A 288 13.68 -11.08 -3.22
C HIS A 288 13.81 -9.83 -2.34
N ASP A 289 14.96 -9.15 -2.35
CA ASP A 289 15.15 -7.88 -1.62
C ASP A 289 14.35 -6.75 -2.26
N MET A 290 14.38 -6.65 -3.57
CA MET A 290 13.56 -5.68 -4.30
C MET A 290 12.07 -6.01 -4.16
N ALA A 291 11.68 -7.29 -4.30
CA ALA A 291 10.31 -7.74 -4.13
C ALA A 291 9.76 -7.35 -2.75
N LEU A 292 10.53 -7.56 -1.67
CA LEU A 292 10.16 -7.16 -0.32
C LEU A 292 9.94 -5.64 -0.20
N LEU A 293 10.90 -4.84 -0.67
CA LEU A 293 10.82 -3.38 -0.59
C LEU A 293 9.60 -2.83 -1.31
N VAL A 294 9.35 -3.34 -2.52
CA VAL A 294 8.23 -2.89 -3.36
C VAL A 294 6.89 -3.37 -2.82
N ALA A 295 6.79 -4.62 -2.37
CA ALA A 295 5.57 -5.16 -1.76
C ALA A 295 5.21 -4.44 -0.45
N GLN A 296 6.19 -4.13 0.40
CA GLN A 296 5.97 -3.29 1.61
C GLN A 296 5.43 -1.91 1.25
N SER A 297 5.93 -1.31 0.17
CA SER A 297 5.45 -0.01 -0.31
C SER A 297 4.02 -0.10 -0.85
N ALA A 298 3.68 -1.17 -1.58
CA ALA A 298 2.33 -1.42 -2.08
C ALA A 298 1.33 -1.62 -0.93
N VAL A 299 1.70 -2.38 0.11
CA VAL A 299 0.90 -2.58 1.32
C VAL A 299 0.69 -1.29 2.10
N ARG A 300 1.68 -0.39 2.15
CA ARG A 300 1.54 0.92 2.82
C ARG A 300 0.50 1.78 2.13
N ILE A 301 0.46 1.77 0.79
CA ILE A 301 -0.55 2.50 0.00
C ILE A 301 -1.95 1.93 0.21
N ASN A 302 -2.09 0.60 0.15
CA ASN A 302 -3.36 -0.07 0.39
C ASN A 302 -3.19 -1.28 1.33
N PRO A 303 -3.32 -1.10 2.65
CA PRO A 303 -3.16 -2.17 3.62
C PRO A 303 -4.19 -3.30 3.51
N ARG A 304 -5.32 -3.04 2.84
CA ARG A 304 -6.45 -3.97 2.64
C ARG A 304 -6.43 -4.65 1.27
N ASP A 305 -5.39 -4.43 0.46
CA ASP A 305 -5.24 -5.07 -0.84
C ASP A 305 -4.72 -6.50 -0.67
N PRO A 306 -5.53 -7.53 -0.99
CA PRO A 306 -5.10 -8.93 -0.89
C PRO A 306 -3.89 -9.24 -1.78
N MET A 307 -3.80 -8.59 -2.95
CA MET A 307 -2.71 -8.82 -3.90
C MET A 307 -1.38 -8.26 -3.38
N ALA A 308 -1.40 -7.05 -2.82
CA ALA A 308 -0.21 -6.45 -2.19
C ALA A 308 0.30 -7.31 -1.03
N ARG A 309 -0.62 -7.83 -0.20
CA ARG A 309 -0.28 -8.76 0.89
C ARG A 309 0.24 -10.10 0.36
N GLY A 310 -0.31 -10.60 -0.75
CA GLY A 310 0.15 -11.82 -1.39
C GLY A 310 1.62 -11.71 -1.85
N TYR A 311 1.98 -10.64 -2.54
CA TYR A 311 3.38 -10.40 -2.93
C TYR A 311 4.29 -10.19 -1.71
N LEU A 312 3.79 -9.54 -0.66
CA LEU A 312 4.57 -9.39 0.57
C LEU A 312 4.79 -10.76 1.25
N CYS A 313 3.76 -11.61 1.34
CA CYS A 313 3.88 -12.99 1.83
C CYS A 313 4.98 -13.76 1.09
N GLU A 314 4.93 -13.75 -0.23
CA GLU A 314 5.90 -14.47 -1.07
C GLU A 314 7.33 -13.94 -0.88
N ALA A 315 7.50 -12.61 -0.87
CA ALA A 315 8.80 -11.99 -0.67
C ALA A 315 9.41 -12.33 0.71
N VAL A 316 8.60 -12.34 1.78
CA VAL A 316 9.07 -12.71 3.14
C VAL A 316 9.41 -14.20 3.23
N PHE A 317 8.65 -15.06 2.53
CA PHE A 317 8.91 -16.50 2.48
C PHE A 317 10.30 -16.78 1.89
N TYR A 318 10.62 -16.21 0.76
CA TYR A 318 11.95 -16.38 0.15
C TYR A 318 13.08 -15.81 1.00
N ARG A 319 12.79 -14.83 1.85
CA ARG A 319 13.74 -14.33 2.85
C ARG A 319 13.89 -15.22 4.09
N LYS A 320 13.13 -16.33 4.15
CA LYS A 320 13.16 -17.31 5.24
C LYS A 320 12.86 -16.68 6.62
N VAL A 321 11.81 -15.85 6.71
CA VAL A 321 11.32 -15.25 7.96
C VAL A 321 9.95 -15.87 8.32
N PRO A 322 9.90 -17.07 8.95
CA PRO A 322 8.68 -17.86 9.08
C PRO A 322 7.52 -17.14 9.79
N ALA A 323 7.81 -16.41 10.87
CA ALA A 323 6.78 -15.70 11.64
C ALA A 323 6.13 -14.56 10.83
N GLU A 324 6.90 -13.86 9.99
CA GLU A 324 6.35 -12.85 9.10
C GLU A 324 5.61 -13.50 7.93
N THR A 325 6.13 -14.58 7.37
CA THR A 325 5.46 -15.37 6.33
C THR A 325 4.07 -15.83 6.81
N GLU A 326 3.99 -16.46 7.99
CA GLU A 326 2.71 -16.84 8.58
C GLU A 326 1.73 -15.66 8.64
N ARG A 327 2.18 -14.53 9.19
CA ARG A 327 1.35 -13.35 9.38
C ARG A 327 0.84 -12.77 8.06
N GLU A 328 1.73 -12.56 7.10
CA GLU A 328 1.38 -11.89 5.84
C GLU A 328 0.56 -12.80 4.92
N CYS A 329 0.91 -14.10 4.83
CA CYS A 329 0.15 -15.06 4.03
C CYS A 329 -1.25 -15.29 4.59
N ALA A 330 -1.38 -15.51 5.91
CA ALA A 330 -2.69 -15.68 6.55
C ALA A 330 -3.55 -14.42 6.40
N LEU A 331 -2.93 -13.23 6.45
CA LEU A 331 -3.64 -11.98 6.22
C LEU A 331 -4.07 -11.82 4.74
N ALA A 332 -3.20 -12.16 3.78
CA ALA A 332 -3.53 -12.12 2.36
C ALA A 332 -4.73 -13.02 2.02
N LEU A 333 -4.72 -14.27 2.51
CA LEU A 333 -5.82 -15.22 2.34
C LEU A 333 -7.12 -14.72 2.97
N ARG A 334 -7.08 -14.20 4.20
CA ARG A 334 -8.25 -13.64 4.88
C ARG A 334 -8.82 -12.43 4.13
N LEU A 335 -7.96 -11.51 3.69
CA LEU A 335 -8.39 -10.35 2.93
C LEU A 335 -9.01 -10.73 1.58
N SER A 336 -8.51 -11.79 0.91
CA SER A 336 -9.08 -12.29 -0.35
C SER A 336 -10.50 -12.86 -0.20
N GLN A 337 -10.87 -13.29 1.00
CA GLN A 337 -12.23 -13.71 1.33
C GLN A 337 -13.15 -12.54 1.66
N THR A 338 -12.58 -11.44 2.18
CA THR A 338 -13.35 -10.28 2.64
C THR A 338 -13.53 -9.24 1.54
N TYR A 339 -12.50 -9.04 0.73
CA TYR A 339 -12.48 -8.01 -0.31
C TYR A 339 -12.32 -8.62 -1.71
N PRO A 340 -12.93 -8.01 -2.73
CA PRO A 340 -12.66 -8.41 -4.11
C PRO A 340 -11.17 -8.19 -4.42
N SER A 341 -10.58 -9.11 -5.17
CA SER A 341 -9.17 -9.02 -5.56
C SER A 341 -8.95 -9.57 -6.97
N LYS A 342 -7.82 -9.19 -7.57
CA LYS A 342 -7.35 -9.75 -8.84
C LYS A 342 -6.41 -10.95 -8.62
N LEU A 343 -6.37 -11.51 -7.41
CA LEU A 343 -5.66 -12.77 -7.17
C LEU A 343 -6.32 -13.89 -7.98
N SER A 344 -5.54 -14.52 -8.83
CA SER A 344 -5.99 -15.70 -9.57
C SER A 344 -6.13 -16.90 -8.64
N LEU A 345 -6.88 -17.91 -9.07
CA LEU A 345 -6.92 -19.20 -8.35
C LEU A 345 -5.53 -19.77 -8.16
N LYS A 346 -4.65 -19.63 -9.15
CA LYS A 346 -3.25 -20.05 -9.04
C LYS A 346 -2.49 -19.26 -7.96
N SER A 347 -2.71 -17.96 -7.84
CA SER A 347 -2.08 -17.14 -6.78
C SER A 347 -2.58 -17.56 -5.41
N LEU A 348 -3.89 -17.80 -5.24
CA LEU A 348 -4.45 -18.27 -3.98
C LEU A 348 -3.90 -19.65 -3.60
N TYR A 349 -3.84 -20.58 -4.56
CA TYR A 349 -3.20 -21.88 -4.38
C TYR A 349 -1.76 -21.73 -3.90
N HIS A 350 -0.97 -20.86 -4.54
CA HIS A 350 0.41 -20.59 -4.19
C HIS A 350 0.56 -20.04 -2.75
N LEU A 351 -0.34 -19.13 -2.32
CA LEU A 351 -0.34 -18.62 -0.95
C LEU A 351 -0.62 -19.73 0.10
N HIS A 352 -1.56 -20.64 -0.20
CA HIS A 352 -1.79 -21.81 0.65
C HIS A 352 -0.57 -22.73 0.69
N ALA A 353 0.10 -22.95 -0.45
CA ALA A 353 1.31 -23.78 -0.52
C ALA A 353 2.44 -23.18 0.34
N ILE A 354 2.73 -21.89 0.20
CA ILE A 354 3.72 -21.16 1.01
C ILE A 354 3.41 -21.30 2.51
N LEU A 355 2.14 -21.11 2.87
CA LEU A 355 1.72 -21.15 4.28
C LEU A 355 1.80 -22.57 4.84
N GLY A 356 1.36 -23.56 4.08
CA GLY A 356 1.46 -24.99 4.43
C GLY A 356 2.91 -25.43 4.64
N ASP A 357 3.79 -25.06 3.72
CA ASP A 357 5.22 -25.33 3.82
C ASP A 357 5.87 -24.63 5.03
N THR A 358 5.51 -23.39 5.28
CA THR A 358 5.97 -22.63 6.44
C THR A 358 5.54 -23.28 7.75
N TYR A 359 4.28 -23.70 7.86
CA TYR A 359 3.76 -24.41 9.02
C TYR A 359 4.45 -25.75 9.23
N LYS A 360 4.58 -26.56 8.17
CA LYS A 360 5.20 -27.90 8.25
C LYS A 360 6.68 -27.82 8.59
N ASN A 361 7.45 -27.09 7.77
CA ASN A 361 8.91 -27.20 7.78
C ASN A 361 9.59 -26.24 8.75
N SER A 362 9.03 -25.04 8.94
CA SER A 362 9.67 -23.99 9.72
C SER A 362 9.10 -23.85 11.12
N LEU A 363 7.77 -23.89 11.26
CA LEU A 363 7.08 -23.65 12.54
C LEU A 363 6.65 -24.92 13.27
N ARG A 364 6.68 -26.06 12.59
CA ARG A 364 6.21 -27.38 13.13
C ARG A 364 4.76 -27.36 13.60
N LYS A 365 3.92 -26.53 12.98
CA LYS A 365 2.48 -26.41 13.19
C LYS A 365 1.76 -27.36 12.23
N PHE A 366 1.84 -28.64 12.50
CA PHE A 366 1.35 -29.68 11.58
C PHE A 366 -0.18 -29.65 11.35
N PRO A 367 -1.04 -29.43 12.37
CA PRO A 367 -2.47 -29.30 12.15
C PRO A 367 -2.81 -28.16 11.18
N GLU A 368 -2.17 -27.00 11.36
CA GLU A 368 -2.37 -25.82 10.50
C GLU A 368 -1.85 -26.06 9.08
N ALA A 369 -0.75 -26.82 8.92
CA ALA A 369 -0.27 -27.25 7.61
C ALA A 369 -1.31 -28.13 6.88
N LEU A 370 -1.92 -29.10 7.59
CA LEU A 370 -2.98 -29.94 7.02
C LEU A 370 -4.19 -29.13 6.56
N GLU A 371 -4.57 -28.11 7.31
CA GLU A 371 -5.65 -27.20 6.89
C GLU A 371 -5.34 -26.55 5.54
N GLN A 372 -4.09 -26.10 5.33
CA GLN A 372 -3.69 -25.49 4.05
C GLN A 372 -3.71 -26.51 2.91
N TYR A 373 -3.17 -27.70 3.11
CA TYR A 373 -3.18 -28.75 2.08
C TYR A 373 -4.60 -29.21 1.74
N ASN A 374 -5.49 -29.31 2.72
CA ASN A 374 -6.92 -29.59 2.49
C ASN A 374 -7.59 -28.47 1.69
N ALA A 375 -7.30 -27.22 2.00
CA ALA A 375 -7.80 -26.08 1.22
C ALA A 375 -7.31 -26.14 -0.24
N MET A 376 -6.03 -26.51 -0.46
CA MET A 376 -5.48 -26.67 -1.81
C MET A 376 -6.19 -27.78 -2.60
N LEU A 377 -6.45 -28.96 -1.98
CA LEU A 377 -7.16 -30.05 -2.63
C LEU A 377 -8.61 -29.71 -3.00
N ALA A 378 -9.21 -28.72 -2.36
CA ALA A 378 -10.56 -28.24 -2.67
C ALA A 378 -10.62 -27.29 -3.88
N PHE A 379 -9.47 -26.87 -4.44
CA PHE A 379 -9.46 -25.99 -5.61
C PHE A 379 -10.01 -26.70 -6.85
N PRO A 380 -10.86 -26.04 -7.65
CA PRO A 380 -11.39 -26.62 -8.88
C PRO A 380 -10.27 -26.72 -9.94
N ALA A 381 -10.32 -27.76 -10.74
CA ALA A 381 -9.41 -28.00 -11.87
C ALA A 381 -7.91 -28.06 -11.49
N LEU A 382 -7.62 -28.68 -10.36
CA LEU A 382 -6.24 -28.95 -9.95
C LEU A 382 -5.59 -29.95 -10.91
N GLY A 383 -4.36 -29.65 -11.36
CA GLY A 383 -3.57 -30.58 -12.20
C GLY A 383 -3.20 -31.87 -11.42
N GLN A 384 -2.94 -32.95 -12.16
CA GLN A 384 -2.51 -34.22 -11.53
C GLN A 384 -1.20 -34.06 -10.76
N ASP A 385 -0.24 -33.32 -11.30
CA ASP A 385 1.03 -33.03 -10.63
C ASP A 385 0.81 -32.27 -9.31
N ASP A 386 -0.02 -31.22 -9.33
CA ASP A 386 -0.34 -30.46 -8.12
C ASP A 386 -1.03 -31.32 -7.07
N GLN A 387 -1.98 -32.19 -7.49
CA GLN A 387 -2.63 -33.14 -6.56
C GLN A 387 -1.62 -34.13 -5.97
N CYS A 388 -0.69 -34.63 -6.79
CA CYS A 388 0.38 -35.49 -6.34
C CYS A 388 1.21 -34.80 -5.25
N ASP A 389 1.75 -33.61 -5.54
CA ASP A 389 2.59 -32.85 -4.61
C ASP A 389 1.89 -32.57 -3.27
N ILE A 390 0.60 -32.22 -3.30
CA ILE A 390 -0.18 -31.97 -2.09
C ILE A 390 -0.36 -33.24 -1.28
N LEU A 391 -0.72 -34.38 -1.92
CA LEU A 391 -0.92 -35.63 -1.22
C LEU A 391 0.37 -36.13 -0.56
N LEU A 392 1.52 -35.97 -1.23
CA LEU A 392 2.82 -36.26 -0.66
C LEU A 392 3.16 -35.37 0.53
N ALA A 393 2.92 -34.05 0.40
CA ALA A 393 3.14 -33.12 1.50
C ALA A 393 2.24 -33.40 2.70
N ARG A 394 0.97 -33.77 2.45
CA ARG A 394 -0.01 -34.12 3.47
C ARG A 394 0.36 -35.44 4.18
N ALA A 395 0.67 -36.50 3.43
CA ALA A 395 1.13 -37.76 3.98
C ALA A 395 2.35 -37.57 4.90
N ASP A 396 3.30 -36.78 4.47
CA ASP A 396 4.51 -36.48 5.24
C ASP A 396 4.18 -35.74 6.55
N THR A 397 3.19 -34.85 6.51
CA THR A 397 2.73 -34.12 7.68
C THR A 397 1.97 -35.00 8.65
N GLU A 398 1.10 -35.87 8.14
CA GLU A 398 0.37 -36.85 8.93
C GLU A 398 1.31 -37.87 9.61
N ALA A 399 2.32 -38.31 8.88
CA ALA A 399 3.37 -39.19 9.46
C ALA A 399 4.13 -38.47 10.59
N ALA A 400 4.48 -37.21 10.41
CA ALA A 400 5.13 -36.38 11.44
C ALA A 400 4.24 -36.16 12.69
N MET A 401 2.93 -36.24 12.54
CA MET A 401 1.94 -36.19 13.63
C MET A 401 1.70 -37.57 14.31
N GLY A 402 2.37 -38.63 13.86
CA GLY A 402 2.14 -40.00 14.36
C GLY A 402 0.81 -40.59 13.89
N LYS A 403 0.32 -40.20 12.69
CA LYS A 403 -0.89 -40.72 12.05
C LYS A 403 -0.55 -41.57 10.83
N PRO A 404 0.04 -42.78 11.04
CA PRO A 404 0.52 -43.59 9.94
C PRO A 404 -0.59 -44.12 9.02
N ALA A 405 -1.81 -44.36 9.55
CA ALA A 405 -2.92 -44.86 8.75
C ALA A 405 -3.40 -43.84 7.72
N GLU A 406 -3.53 -42.55 8.13
CA GLU A 406 -3.90 -41.43 7.25
C GLU A 406 -2.80 -41.17 6.22
N ALA A 407 -1.55 -41.14 6.64
CA ALA A 407 -0.39 -41.04 5.74
C ALA A 407 -0.36 -42.18 4.70
N ALA A 408 -0.66 -43.42 5.08
CA ALA A 408 -0.74 -44.53 4.13
C ALA A 408 -1.89 -44.37 3.12
N ALA A 409 -3.02 -43.83 3.54
CA ALA A 409 -4.14 -43.57 2.66
C ALA A 409 -3.77 -42.53 1.61
N ASP A 410 -3.10 -41.44 2.01
CA ASP A 410 -2.62 -40.39 1.10
C ASP A 410 -1.53 -40.89 0.14
N LEU A 411 -0.55 -41.63 0.61
CA LEU A 411 0.43 -42.27 -0.25
C LEU A 411 -0.22 -43.23 -1.27
N SER A 412 -1.30 -43.94 -0.87
CA SER A 412 -2.05 -44.81 -1.79
C SER A 412 -2.88 -44.04 -2.81
N ALA A 413 -3.37 -42.83 -2.43
CA ALA A 413 -4.01 -41.93 -3.37
C ALA A 413 -2.99 -41.30 -4.34
N ALA A 414 -1.82 -40.87 -3.85
CA ALA A 414 -0.73 -40.33 -4.65
C ALA A 414 -0.23 -41.34 -5.67
N GLU A 415 -0.03 -42.63 -5.28
CA GLU A 415 0.44 -43.71 -6.19
C GLU A 415 -0.46 -43.89 -7.42
N ARG A 416 -1.76 -43.56 -7.32
CA ARG A 416 -2.69 -43.65 -8.46
C ARG A 416 -2.60 -42.51 -9.44
N ILE A 417 -2.04 -41.36 -9.04
CA ILE A 417 -2.05 -40.13 -9.82
C ILE A 417 -0.66 -39.60 -10.17
N CYS A 418 0.36 -39.86 -9.33
CA CYS A 418 1.72 -39.42 -9.57
C CYS A 418 2.33 -40.18 -10.75
N GLN A 419 2.88 -39.47 -11.71
CA GLN A 419 3.45 -40.05 -12.92
C GLN A 419 4.98 -39.89 -13.00
N LYS A 420 5.56 -38.96 -12.25
CA LYS A 420 7.01 -38.76 -12.25
C LYS A 420 7.74 -39.87 -11.51
N PRO A 421 8.84 -40.39 -12.09
CA PRO A 421 9.61 -41.46 -11.45
C PRO A 421 10.07 -41.12 -10.01
N GLU A 422 10.51 -39.86 -9.82
CA GLU A 422 10.94 -39.37 -8.50
C GLU A 422 9.84 -39.40 -7.45
N ASP A 423 8.61 -39.12 -7.81
CA ASP A 423 7.46 -39.16 -6.89
C ASP A 423 7.12 -40.63 -6.54
N VAL A 424 7.16 -41.52 -7.51
CA VAL A 424 6.93 -42.96 -7.32
C VAL A 424 8.00 -43.55 -6.38
N ASP A 425 9.26 -43.18 -6.58
CA ASP A 425 10.36 -43.63 -5.70
C ASP A 425 10.22 -43.05 -4.29
N PHE A 426 9.83 -41.80 -4.14
CA PHE A 426 9.53 -41.19 -2.85
C PHE A 426 8.38 -41.92 -2.12
N ILE A 427 7.27 -42.22 -2.80
CA ILE A 427 6.15 -43.02 -2.23
C ILE A 427 6.64 -44.36 -1.71
N ARG A 428 7.45 -45.08 -2.49
CA ARG A 428 7.98 -46.38 -2.13
C ARG A 428 8.88 -46.30 -0.90
N GLN A 429 9.76 -45.30 -0.88
CA GLN A 429 10.64 -45.07 0.26
C GLN A 429 9.84 -44.75 1.52
N ARG A 430 8.87 -43.83 1.46
CA ARG A 430 8.04 -43.44 2.61
C ARG A 430 7.20 -44.60 3.15
N ARG A 431 6.67 -45.44 2.30
CA ARG A 431 5.98 -46.67 2.75
C ARG A 431 6.89 -47.60 3.54
N THR A 432 8.12 -47.77 3.10
CA THR A 432 9.09 -48.62 3.80
C THR A 432 9.45 -48.03 5.17
N GLU A 433 9.58 -46.71 5.27
CA GLU A 433 9.87 -46.03 6.53
C GLU A 433 8.69 -46.11 7.53
N LEU A 434 7.46 -45.91 7.05
CA LEU A 434 6.26 -45.91 7.89
C LEU A 434 5.78 -47.31 8.30
N PHE A 435 6.05 -48.31 7.46
CA PHE A 435 5.62 -49.70 7.67
C PHE A 435 6.81 -50.64 7.47
N PRO A 436 7.79 -50.60 8.40
CA PRO A 436 8.90 -51.57 8.36
C PRO A 436 8.33 -52.98 8.45
N ARG A 437 8.77 -53.87 7.56
CA ARG A 437 8.36 -55.28 7.53
C ARG A 437 8.90 -56.06 8.73
#